data_12c02d15d4ea402484e33152bc27e964
#
_entry.id   12c02d15d4ea402484e33152bc27e964
#
_cell.length_a   1.000
_cell.length_b   1.000
_cell.length_c   1.000
_cell.angle_alpha   90.00
_cell.angle_beta   90.00
_cell.angle_gamma   90.00
#
_symmetry.space_group_name_H-M   'P 1'
#
loop_
_entity.id
_entity.type
_entity.pdbx_description
1 polymer ?
#
loop_
_entity_poly.entity_id
_entity_poly.type
_entity_poly.pdbx_seq_one_letter_code
_entity_poly.pdbx_strand_id
1 'polypeptide(L)'
;MFRGITPINLDVKGRLAIPTRYRDEIQDRCDQKMVLTVDHRERCLLLYPLPDWNTVEASVNALPNTSKAARRLQHMLIGHASDLDVDGSGRLLIPALHREHAHFEKRVVMVGQGHRFEIWSESLWQAKNEAYLAEDDDMSGLEDLRL
;
A
#
# COMPACT_ATOMS: atom_id res chain seq x y z
N MET A 1 -13.46 -4.27 5.62
CA MET A 1 -12.09 -4.76 5.28
C MET A 1 -11.91 -4.72 3.76
N PHE A 2 -10.75 -4.27 3.33
CA PHE A 2 -10.45 -4.19 1.90
C PHE A 2 -9.97 -5.52 1.37
N ARG A 3 -10.51 -5.93 0.22
CA ARG A 3 -10.09 -7.15 -0.47
C ARG A 3 -10.29 -6.99 -1.97
N GLY A 4 -9.58 -7.78 -2.75
CA GLY A 4 -9.71 -7.81 -4.20
C GLY A 4 -8.54 -7.17 -4.92
N ILE A 5 -8.41 -7.51 -6.19
CA ILE A 5 -7.38 -7.01 -7.09
C ILE A 5 -8.06 -6.21 -8.18
N THR A 6 -7.69 -4.95 -8.34
CA THR A 6 -8.31 -4.04 -9.31
C THR A 6 -7.25 -3.38 -10.19
N PRO A 7 -7.22 -3.66 -11.49
CA PRO A 7 -6.40 -2.90 -12.44
C PRO A 7 -6.96 -1.50 -12.60
N ILE A 8 -6.07 -0.51 -12.63
CA ILE A 8 -6.44 0.91 -12.73
C ILE A 8 -5.44 1.60 -13.64
N ASN A 9 -5.90 2.55 -14.46
CA ASN A 9 -5.02 3.41 -15.23
C ASN A 9 -4.82 4.73 -14.47
N LEU A 10 -3.56 5.12 -14.27
CA LEU A 10 -3.27 6.47 -13.79
C LEU A 10 -3.61 7.48 -14.88
N ASP A 11 -4.12 8.63 -14.49
CA ASP A 11 -4.30 9.71 -15.45
C ASP A 11 -2.97 10.44 -15.73
N VAL A 12 -2.99 11.40 -16.64
CA VAL A 12 -1.76 12.10 -17.06
C VAL A 12 -1.11 12.89 -15.92
N LYS A 13 -1.86 13.23 -14.87
CA LYS A 13 -1.34 13.95 -13.70
C LYS A 13 -0.85 12.99 -12.60
N GLY A 14 -1.00 11.69 -12.80
CA GLY A 14 -0.62 10.69 -11.78
C GLY A 14 -1.70 10.44 -10.75
N ARG A 15 -2.97 10.71 -11.06
CA ARG A 15 -4.08 10.43 -10.15
C ARG A 15 -4.64 9.05 -10.40
N LEU A 16 -5.00 8.39 -9.31
CA LEU A 16 -5.61 7.06 -9.27
C LEU A 16 -7.06 7.20 -8.82
N ALA A 17 -8.00 6.64 -9.58
CA ALA A 17 -9.40 6.60 -9.18
C ALA A 17 -9.62 5.43 -8.23
N ILE A 18 -10.03 5.71 -7.00
CA ILE A 18 -10.37 4.67 -6.03
C ILE A 18 -11.59 3.90 -6.55
N PRO A 19 -11.53 2.55 -6.61
CA PRO A 19 -12.70 1.77 -7.03
C PRO A 19 -13.93 2.11 -6.20
N THR A 20 -15.06 2.23 -6.87
CA THR A 20 -16.33 2.67 -6.26
C THR A 20 -16.70 1.83 -5.04
N ARG A 21 -16.44 0.52 -5.09
CA ARG A 21 -16.78 -0.39 -3.99
C ARG A 21 -16.06 -0.11 -2.67
N TYR A 22 -14.98 0.68 -2.69
CA TYR A 22 -14.24 1.03 -1.48
C TYR A 22 -14.54 2.43 -0.96
N ARG A 23 -15.25 3.26 -1.73
CA ARG A 23 -15.40 4.68 -1.40
C ARG A 23 -16.20 4.92 -0.13
N ASP A 24 -17.25 4.16 0.09
CA ASP A 24 -18.08 4.29 1.29
C ASP A 24 -17.30 3.89 2.54
N GLU A 25 -16.55 2.79 2.49
CA GLU A 25 -15.73 2.37 3.62
C GLU A 25 -14.64 3.39 3.95
N ILE A 26 -14.00 3.96 2.94
CA ILE A 26 -12.99 5.01 3.13
C ILE A 26 -13.62 6.25 3.77
N GLN A 27 -14.79 6.67 3.31
CA GLN A 27 -15.51 7.79 3.90
C GLN A 27 -15.83 7.53 5.37
N ASP A 28 -16.36 6.35 5.67
CA ASP A 28 -16.78 5.99 7.03
C ASP A 28 -15.60 5.81 7.98
N ARG A 29 -14.50 5.22 7.51
CA ARG A 29 -13.34 4.92 8.34
C ARG A 29 -12.45 6.12 8.60
N CYS A 30 -12.27 7.01 7.64
CA CYS A 30 -11.24 8.04 7.76
C CYS A 30 -11.62 9.40 7.16
N ASP A 31 -12.85 9.60 6.73
CA ASP A 31 -13.30 10.87 6.14
C ASP A 31 -12.36 11.31 5.00
N GLN A 32 -12.05 10.41 4.07
CA GLN A 32 -11.18 10.62 2.90
C GLN A 32 -9.71 10.87 3.22
N LYS A 33 -9.30 10.75 4.48
CA LYS A 33 -7.91 11.00 4.89
C LYS A 33 -7.11 9.70 4.87
N MET A 34 -6.14 9.64 3.97
CA MET A 34 -5.31 8.47 3.73
C MET A 34 -3.84 8.81 3.95
N VAL A 35 -3.02 7.79 4.16
CA VAL A 35 -1.57 7.94 4.18
C VAL A 35 -0.96 6.96 3.19
N LEU A 36 -0.14 7.48 2.30
CA LEU A 36 0.57 6.70 1.30
C LEU A 36 2.04 6.62 1.69
N THR A 37 2.60 5.42 1.67
CA THR A 37 4.02 5.22 1.89
C THR A 37 4.56 4.11 1.00
N VAL A 38 5.84 3.78 1.14
CA VAL A 38 6.47 2.71 0.37
C VAL A 38 6.60 1.46 1.23
N ASP A 39 6.61 0.29 0.59
CA ASP A 39 6.95 -0.95 1.27
C ASP A 39 8.46 -0.98 1.50
N HIS A 40 8.90 -1.56 2.63
CA HIS A 40 10.32 -1.59 2.98
C HIS A 40 11.10 -2.71 2.27
N ARG A 41 10.42 -3.63 1.62
CA ARG A 41 11.04 -4.78 0.93
C ARG A 41 10.75 -4.80 -0.56
N GLU A 42 9.58 -4.34 -0.96
CA GLU A 42 9.09 -4.47 -2.33
C GLU A 42 8.96 -3.11 -3.00
N ARG A 43 9.00 -3.09 -4.32
CA ARG A 43 8.81 -1.87 -5.10
C ARG A 43 7.31 -1.59 -5.30
N CYS A 44 6.57 -1.51 -4.21
CA CYS A 44 5.15 -1.14 -4.24
C CYS A 44 4.86 -0.07 -3.19
N LEU A 45 3.66 0.48 -3.25
CA LEU A 45 3.19 1.47 -2.30
C LEU A 45 2.19 0.83 -1.35
N LEU A 46 2.13 1.36 -0.13
CA LEU A 46 1.15 1.01 0.88
C LEU A 46 0.22 2.19 1.10
N LEU A 47 -1.07 1.94 1.05
CA LEU A 47 -2.10 2.97 1.25
C LEU A 47 -2.97 2.59 2.44
N TYR A 48 -2.98 3.45 3.45
CA TYR A 48 -3.71 3.22 4.70
C TYR A 48 -4.78 4.29 4.92
N PRO A 49 -5.96 3.93 5.46
CA PRO A 49 -6.78 4.91 6.16
C PRO A 49 -5.98 5.52 7.31
N LEU A 50 -6.17 6.80 7.58
CA LEU A 50 -5.37 7.51 8.60
C LEU A 50 -5.37 6.83 9.97
N PRO A 51 -6.50 6.34 10.51
CA PRO A 51 -6.49 5.67 11.83
C PRO A 51 -5.61 4.41 11.84
N ASP A 52 -5.63 3.63 10.76
CA ASP A 52 -4.80 2.42 10.63
C ASP A 52 -3.31 2.78 10.53
N TRP A 53 -3.00 3.83 9.79
CA TRP A 53 -1.63 4.34 9.71
C TRP A 53 -1.10 4.79 11.07
N ASN A 54 -1.92 5.48 11.86
CA ASN A 54 -1.51 5.94 13.19
C ASN A 54 -1.07 4.77 14.08
N THR A 55 -1.73 3.63 13.98
CA THR A 55 -1.34 2.42 14.71
C THR A 55 0.01 1.88 14.22
N VAL A 56 0.22 1.83 12.92
CA VAL A 56 1.49 1.38 12.33
C VAL A 56 2.63 2.31 12.74
N GLU A 57 2.42 3.62 12.60
CA GLU A 57 3.42 4.62 12.94
C GLU A 57 3.84 4.55 14.40
N ALA A 58 2.89 4.40 15.31
CA ALA A 58 3.17 4.26 16.73
C ALA A 58 4.04 3.01 17.01
N SER A 59 3.74 1.90 16.37
CA SER A 59 4.52 0.66 16.51
C SER A 59 5.95 0.82 15.99
N VAL A 60 6.11 1.45 14.84
CA VAL A 60 7.45 1.67 14.24
C VAL A 60 8.26 2.65 15.07
N ASN A 61 7.64 3.73 15.57
CA ASN A 61 8.29 4.72 16.41
C ASN A 61 8.73 4.16 17.78
N ALA A 62 8.05 3.13 18.27
CA ALA A 62 8.40 2.50 19.55
C ALA A 62 9.64 1.61 19.47
N LEU A 63 10.14 1.32 18.27
CA LEU A 63 11.32 0.47 18.09
C LEU A 63 12.59 1.20 18.56
N PRO A 64 13.60 0.47 19.11
CA PRO A 64 14.84 1.07 19.57
C PRO A 64 15.64 1.67 18.41
N ASN A 65 16.07 2.94 18.54
CA ASN A 65 16.87 3.63 17.53
C ASN A 65 18.27 3.04 17.32
N THR A 66 18.71 2.18 18.22
CA THR A 66 20.01 1.51 18.13
C THR A 66 20.02 0.34 17.15
N SER A 67 18.85 -0.16 16.79
CA SER A 67 18.71 -1.26 15.84
C SER A 67 18.78 -0.74 14.40
N LYS A 68 19.65 -1.36 13.59
CA LYS A 68 19.75 -1.04 12.16
C LYS A 68 18.43 -1.34 11.43
N ALA A 69 17.81 -2.47 11.76
CA ALA A 69 16.52 -2.86 11.17
C ALA A 69 15.41 -1.87 11.54
N ALA A 70 15.36 -1.42 12.79
CA ALA A 70 14.39 -0.43 13.24
C ALA A 70 14.56 0.90 12.51
N ARG A 71 15.80 1.37 12.36
CA ARG A 71 16.10 2.62 11.63
C ARG A 71 15.70 2.51 10.16
N ARG A 72 15.93 1.35 9.55
CA ARG A 72 15.52 1.11 8.16
C ARG A 72 14.00 1.22 8.03
N LEU A 73 13.23 0.59 8.92
CA LEU A 73 11.78 0.69 8.91
C LEU A 73 11.30 2.12 9.10
N GLN A 74 11.91 2.85 10.03
CA GLN A 74 11.57 4.25 10.27
C GLN A 74 11.81 5.11 9.04
N HIS A 75 12.96 4.94 8.38
CA HIS A 75 13.29 5.69 7.15
C HIS A 75 12.35 5.33 6.00
N MET A 76 12.10 4.04 5.78
CA MET A 76 11.30 3.61 4.65
C MET A 76 9.82 3.91 4.86
N LEU A 77 9.24 3.50 5.99
CA LEU A 77 7.80 3.63 6.21
C LEU A 77 7.40 5.04 6.63
N ILE A 78 8.04 5.61 7.64
CA ILE A 78 7.68 6.94 8.14
C ILE A 78 8.27 8.03 7.25
N GLY A 79 9.52 7.87 6.85
CA GLY A 79 10.20 8.86 6.01
C GLY A 79 9.54 9.10 4.66
N HIS A 80 8.92 8.08 4.08
CA HIS A 80 8.21 8.19 2.79
C HIS A 80 6.70 8.41 2.94
N ALA A 81 6.20 8.56 4.17
CA ALA A 81 4.76 8.73 4.37
C ALA A 81 4.30 10.11 3.93
N SER A 82 3.20 10.16 3.20
CA SER A 82 2.54 11.40 2.76
C SER A 82 1.07 11.34 3.12
N ASP A 83 0.59 12.41 3.74
CA ASP A 83 -0.84 12.58 4.00
C ASP A 83 -1.54 13.00 2.70
N LEU A 84 -2.55 12.25 2.30
CA LEU A 84 -3.31 12.50 1.08
C LEU A 84 -4.80 12.49 1.37
N ASP A 85 -5.54 13.32 0.66
CA ASP A 85 -6.99 13.32 0.71
C ASP A 85 -7.54 12.77 -0.60
N VAL A 86 -8.54 11.89 -0.50
CA VAL A 86 -9.32 11.47 -1.68
C VAL A 86 -10.19 12.65 -2.08
N ASP A 87 -10.11 13.09 -3.34
CA ASP A 87 -10.86 14.26 -3.80
C ASP A 87 -12.36 13.96 -3.99
N GLY A 88 -13.14 15.00 -4.33
CA GLY A 88 -14.60 14.86 -4.51
C GLY A 88 -15.00 13.93 -5.65
N SER A 89 -14.08 13.61 -6.56
CA SER A 89 -14.31 12.64 -7.64
C SER A 89 -13.81 11.25 -7.31
N GLY A 90 -13.35 11.00 -6.08
CA GLY A 90 -12.84 9.71 -5.65
C GLY A 90 -11.43 9.42 -6.16
N ARG A 91 -10.63 10.43 -6.45
CA ARG A 91 -9.27 10.27 -6.99
C ARG A 91 -8.23 10.64 -5.95
N LEU A 92 -7.07 10.00 -6.06
CA LEU A 92 -5.93 10.20 -5.18
C LEU A 92 -4.71 10.55 -6.03
N LEU A 93 -4.06 11.68 -5.75
CA LEU A 93 -2.86 12.09 -6.46
C LEU A 93 -1.64 11.37 -5.89
N ILE A 94 -1.00 10.55 -6.70
CA ILE A 94 0.21 9.83 -6.28
C ILE A 94 1.42 10.72 -6.53
N PRO A 95 2.18 11.11 -5.48
CA PRO A 95 3.35 11.97 -5.67
C PRO A 95 4.41 11.32 -6.56
N ALA A 96 5.18 12.14 -7.27
CA ALA A 96 6.19 11.68 -8.21
C ALA A 96 7.22 10.76 -7.53
N LEU A 97 7.65 11.08 -6.31
CA LEU A 97 8.61 10.27 -5.57
C LEU A 97 8.09 8.83 -5.36
N HIS A 98 6.81 8.69 -5.03
CA HIS A 98 6.19 7.37 -4.85
C HIS A 98 6.07 6.62 -6.17
N ARG A 99 5.68 7.33 -7.24
CA ARG A 99 5.59 6.72 -8.58
C ARG A 99 6.94 6.19 -9.06
N GLU A 100 8.01 6.94 -8.80
CA GLU A 100 9.38 6.51 -9.12
C GLU A 100 9.79 5.26 -8.33
N HIS A 101 9.55 5.26 -7.02
CA HIS A 101 9.88 4.13 -6.17
C HIS A 101 9.20 2.84 -6.65
N ALA A 102 7.93 2.93 -7.03
CA ALA A 102 7.13 1.78 -7.45
C ALA A 102 7.25 1.45 -8.93
N HIS A 103 8.09 2.19 -9.68
CA HIS A 103 8.25 2.02 -11.13
C HIS A 103 6.93 2.12 -11.88
N PHE A 104 6.06 3.05 -11.47
CA PHE A 104 4.75 3.20 -12.10
C PHE A 104 4.87 3.74 -13.51
N GLU A 105 4.15 3.07 -14.41
CA GLU A 105 3.79 3.57 -15.72
C GLU A 105 2.31 3.92 -15.69
N LYS A 106 1.59 3.73 -16.78
CA LYS A 106 0.16 4.07 -16.83
C LYS A 106 -0.71 3.07 -16.05
N ARG A 107 -0.39 1.77 -16.13
CA ARG A 107 -1.21 0.71 -15.54
C ARG A 107 -0.69 0.30 -14.19
N VAL A 108 -1.57 0.35 -13.19
CA VAL A 108 -1.27 -0.08 -11.84
C VAL A 108 -2.32 -1.07 -11.36
N VAL A 109 -2.02 -1.79 -10.29
CA VAL A 109 -2.92 -2.76 -9.69
C VAL A 109 -3.07 -2.42 -8.21
N MET A 110 -4.31 -2.27 -7.77
CA MET A 110 -4.64 -2.01 -6.38
C MET A 110 -5.07 -3.32 -5.72
N VAL A 111 -4.35 -3.72 -4.67
CA VAL A 111 -4.55 -5.01 -3.99
C VAL A 111 -5.02 -4.74 -2.56
N GLY A 112 -6.25 -5.14 -2.25
CA GLY A 112 -6.80 -5.02 -0.89
C GLY A 112 -6.20 -6.08 0.03
N GLN A 113 -5.74 -5.65 1.20
CA GLN A 113 -5.11 -6.51 2.20
C GLN A 113 -5.70 -6.32 3.59
N GLY A 114 -7.01 -6.21 3.69
CA GLY A 114 -7.71 -6.06 4.96
C GLY A 114 -7.81 -4.60 5.39
N HIS A 115 -6.86 -4.09 6.15
CA HIS A 115 -6.90 -2.72 6.67
C HIS A 115 -6.11 -1.72 5.85
N ARG A 116 -5.49 -2.18 4.75
CA ARG A 116 -4.70 -1.35 3.84
C ARG A 116 -4.78 -1.88 2.42
N PHE A 117 -4.19 -1.11 1.49
CA PHE A 117 -3.97 -1.54 0.11
C PHE A 117 -2.48 -1.56 -0.21
N GLU A 118 -2.09 -2.46 -1.11
CA GLU A 118 -0.85 -2.31 -1.88
C GLU A 118 -1.18 -1.77 -3.26
N ILE A 119 -0.30 -0.93 -3.80
CA ILE A 119 -0.43 -0.43 -5.17
C ILE A 119 0.86 -0.77 -5.91
N TRP A 120 0.72 -1.55 -6.97
CA TRP A 120 1.83 -2.08 -7.76
C TRP A 120 1.76 -1.59 -9.19
N SER A 121 2.93 -1.45 -9.85
CA SER A 121 2.91 -1.42 -11.31
C SER A 121 2.36 -2.76 -11.81
N GLU A 122 1.63 -2.76 -12.92
CA GLU A 122 1.03 -3.99 -13.44
C GLU A 122 2.09 -5.05 -13.75
N SER A 123 3.20 -4.65 -14.37
CA SER A 123 4.26 -5.59 -14.74
C SER A 123 4.94 -6.22 -13.52
N LEU A 124 5.22 -5.43 -12.48
CA LEU A 124 5.81 -5.98 -11.25
C LEU A 124 4.83 -6.87 -10.49
N TRP A 125 3.54 -6.53 -10.49
CA TRP A 125 2.53 -7.39 -9.88
C TRP A 125 2.44 -8.74 -10.58
N GLN A 126 2.42 -8.75 -11.92
CA GLN A 126 2.38 -9.99 -12.69
C GLN A 126 3.59 -10.88 -12.39
N ALA A 127 4.78 -10.28 -12.36
CA ALA A 127 6.00 -11.02 -12.03
C ALA A 127 5.97 -11.58 -10.61
N LYS A 128 5.47 -10.80 -9.65
CA LYS A 128 5.35 -11.23 -8.25
C LYS A 128 4.36 -12.38 -8.10
N ASN A 129 3.22 -12.27 -8.76
CA ASN A 129 2.19 -13.31 -8.71
C ASN A 129 2.67 -14.61 -9.33
N GLU A 130 3.37 -14.55 -10.46
CA GLU A 130 3.96 -15.74 -11.08
C GLU A 130 5.04 -16.37 -10.20
N ALA A 131 5.85 -15.55 -9.53
CA ALA A 131 6.85 -16.06 -8.59
C ALA A 131 6.20 -16.82 -7.44
N TYR A 132 5.10 -16.32 -6.89
CA TYR A 132 4.34 -17.03 -5.85
C TYR A 132 3.85 -18.40 -6.33
N LEU A 133 3.37 -18.48 -7.56
CA LEU A 133 2.85 -19.73 -8.11
C LEU A 133 3.96 -20.73 -8.47
N ALA A 134 5.17 -20.26 -8.73
CA ALA A 134 6.31 -21.09 -9.10
C ALA A 134 7.12 -21.58 -7.90
N GLU A 135 7.02 -20.91 -6.74
CA GLU A 135 7.76 -21.25 -5.53
C GLU A 135 7.12 -22.43 -4.80
N ASP A 136 7.95 -23.21 -4.09
CA ASP A 136 7.45 -24.22 -3.16
C ASP A 136 6.73 -23.54 -2.00
N ASP A 137 5.62 -24.12 -1.59
CA ASP A 137 4.77 -23.58 -0.53
C ASP A 137 5.38 -23.87 0.85
N ASP A 138 6.12 -22.92 1.40
CA ASP A 138 6.68 -23.00 2.74
C ASP A 138 5.70 -22.42 3.75
N MET A 139 4.99 -23.29 4.47
CA MET A 139 3.99 -22.91 5.47
C MET A 139 4.55 -22.91 6.90
N SER A 140 5.88 -22.82 7.05
CA SER A 140 6.52 -22.78 8.37
C SER A 140 5.98 -21.62 9.20
N GLY A 141 5.52 -21.92 10.42
CA GLY A 141 4.93 -20.92 11.32
C GLY A 141 3.44 -20.66 11.09
N LEU A 142 2.84 -21.30 10.08
CA LEU A 142 1.43 -21.10 9.73
C LEU A 142 0.60 -22.38 9.84
N GLU A 143 1.10 -23.38 10.56
CA GLU A 143 0.49 -24.71 10.65
C GLU A 143 -0.92 -24.68 11.27
N ASP A 144 -1.18 -23.72 12.17
CA ASP A 144 -2.47 -23.56 12.83
C ASP A 144 -3.47 -22.69 12.03
N LEU A 145 -3.05 -22.20 10.88
CA LEU A 145 -3.91 -21.35 10.05
C LEU A 145 -5.03 -22.19 9.43
N ARG A 146 -6.23 -21.65 9.55
CA ARG A 146 -7.43 -22.29 9.00
C ARG A 146 -7.76 -21.70 7.64
N LEU A 147 -7.66 -22.51 6.61
CA LEU A 147 -7.99 -22.14 5.24
C LEU A 147 -9.15 -22.97 4.70
#